data_3982e8e4bb773d5f6f367287117399ed
#
_entry.id   3982e8e4bb773d5f6f367287117399ed
#
_cell.length_a   1.000
_cell.length_b   1.000
_cell.length_c   1.000
_cell.angle_alpha   90.00
_cell.angle_beta   90.00
_cell.angle_gamma   90.00
#
_symmetry.space_group_name_H-M   'P 1'
#
loop_
_entity.id
_entity.type
_entity.pdbx_description
1 polymer ?
#
loop_
_entity_poly.entity_id
_entity_poly.type
_entity_poly.pdbx_seq_one_letter_code
_entity_poly.pdbx_strand_id
1 'polypeptide(L)'
;MQNKGLVKLFALLFGLVSIYQLSFSFKANQIEDNATQFAIEKIADTESDYDAKRALEQGKYLDSLKNEEVFNIGIAKFNYDEVKEKAMNLGLDLKGGINVILQISVKDILVGLANGSKDPVFRKALSDAEELQKDSQNTYLEDFFVAFEAIEGDTKLASPDVFANRTLSEEVTFDMSDAEVKPVLSAKIDESIVSAFEVLRKRIDKFGVTQPNIQRIGNSGRILVELPGAKEIERVKGLLQSTAQLEFWDAFKGEEFGSFIFQANDILKEIVDTNISDDSDMTPESAEDAISDIIGDTDAETGDDGEVNPLRDLIKRDGYNGGPVIAYFEQKDKQLVTDYLNNPQVRALLSAEQRYAKFVWGIPQVQQTIGEDSQNIELVELYALKGNRDNTPPLSGAVITDARQAFQQNGSPSVSMQMNLKGAKVWEEMTGNAFNTAGQIAIVLDEIVYSAPGVTTGPIAGGNSEISGSFTLNEAVDLANVLRAGKLPASADIVQAEEVGPSLGQEAIDSGMKSFLIALALVLLWMLFYYGKAGIYSNIALLFNIILIFGILSGLGAVLTLPGIAGIVLTIGIAVDANVLIYER
;
A
#
# COMPACT_ATOMS: atom_id res chain seq x y z
N MET A 1 -25.27 44.88 -35.51
CA MET A 1 -25.14 43.85 -36.57
C MET A 1 -24.40 42.66 -35.96
N GLN A 2 -25.12 41.57 -35.71
CA GLN A 2 -24.45 40.33 -35.26
C GLN A 2 -23.57 39.84 -36.41
N ASN A 3 -22.30 39.65 -36.13
CA ASN A 3 -21.31 39.16 -37.09
C ASN A 3 -21.52 37.64 -37.32
N LYS A 4 -22.58 37.31 -38.10
CA LYS A 4 -23.02 35.90 -38.36
C LYS A 4 -21.88 35.02 -38.86
N GLY A 5 -20.87 35.59 -39.53
CA GLY A 5 -19.68 34.90 -39.98
C GLY A 5 -18.79 34.47 -38.82
N LEU A 6 -18.61 35.33 -37.83
CA LEU A 6 -17.79 35.04 -36.63
C LEU A 6 -18.40 33.90 -35.81
N VAL A 7 -19.72 33.92 -35.59
CA VAL A 7 -20.41 32.85 -34.84
C VAL A 7 -20.30 31.49 -35.54
N LYS A 8 -20.45 31.48 -36.88
CA LYS A 8 -20.25 30.24 -37.67
C LYS A 8 -18.81 29.73 -37.58
N LEU A 9 -17.83 30.64 -37.65
CA LEU A 9 -16.43 30.28 -37.54
C LEU A 9 -16.12 29.69 -36.15
N PHE A 10 -16.58 30.30 -35.06
CA PHE A 10 -16.41 29.78 -33.72
C PHE A 10 -17.07 28.42 -33.55
N ALA A 11 -18.32 28.25 -33.99
CA ALA A 11 -19.01 26.96 -33.90
C ALA A 11 -18.25 25.86 -34.64
N LEU A 12 -17.75 26.16 -35.85
CA LEU A 12 -16.97 25.20 -36.62
C LEU A 12 -15.64 24.84 -35.93
N LEU A 13 -14.91 25.84 -35.42
CA LEU A 13 -13.65 25.62 -34.71
C LEU A 13 -13.86 24.80 -33.44
N PHE A 14 -14.84 25.15 -32.59
CA PHE A 14 -15.15 24.39 -31.37
C PHE A 14 -15.58 22.94 -31.70
N GLY A 15 -16.40 22.75 -32.74
CA GLY A 15 -16.81 21.44 -33.21
C GLY A 15 -15.62 20.59 -33.64
N LEU A 16 -14.70 21.17 -34.42
CA LEU A 16 -13.47 20.46 -34.84
C LEU A 16 -12.58 20.10 -33.65
N VAL A 17 -12.38 21.02 -32.70
CA VAL A 17 -11.60 20.75 -31.48
C VAL A 17 -12.26 19.65 -30.65
N SER A 18 -13.60 19.67 -30.51
CA SER A 18 -14.33 18.65 -29.76
C SER A 18 -14.21 17.26 -30.41
N ILE A 19 -14.36 17.18 -31.74
CA ILE A 19 -14.18 15.90 -32.49
C ILE A 19 -12.73 15.42 -32.36
N TYR A 20 -11.77 16.32 -32.48
CA TYR A 20 -10.36 16.02 -32.26
C TYR A 20 -10.14 15.41 -30.88
N GLN A 21 -10.67 16.04 -29.82
CA GLN A 21 -10.51 15.57 -28.45
C GLN A 21 -11.17 14.21 -28.20
N LEU A 22 -12.39 13.99 -28.73
CA LEU A 22 -13.10 12.72 -28.63
C LEU A 22 -12.42 11.57 -29.39
N SER A 23 -11.65 11.89 -30.44
CA SER A 23 -10.92 10.87 -31.21
C SER A 23 -9.87 10.14 -30.36
N PHE A 24 -9.30 10.81 -29.34
CA PHE A 24 -8.38 10.17 -28.40
C PHE A 24 -9.08 9.15 -27.51
N SER A 25 -10.26 9.48 -26.97
CA SER A 25 -11.05 8.55 -26.16
C SER A 25 -11.47 7.31 -26.97
N PHE A 26 -11.89 7.48 -28.22
CA PHE A 26 -12.21 6.37 -29.09
C PHE A 26 -10.99 5.49 -29.37
N LYS A 27 -9.83 6.10 -29.64
CA LYS A 27 -8.59 5.35 -29.91
C LYS A 27 -8.04 4.66 -28.68
N ALA A 28 -8.09 5.28 -27.50
CA ALA A 28 -7.70 4.68 -26.24
C ALA A 28 -8.53 3.41 -25.94
N ASN A 29 -9.85 3.49 -26.03
CA ASN A 29 -10.73 2.33 -25.84
C ASN A 29 -10.42 1.20 -26.83
N GLN A 30 -10.21 1.53 -28.11
CA GLN A 30 -9.85 0.54 -29.11
C GLN A 30 -8.55 -0.21 -28.76
N ILE A 31 -7.54 0.50 -28.24
CA ILE A 31 -6.26 -0.11 -27.86
C ILE A 31 -6.44 -0.98 -26.61
N GLU A 32 -7.21 -0.50 -25.60
CA GLU A 32 -7.48 -1.25 -24.37
C GLU A 32 -8.29 -2.53 -24.66
N ASP A 33 -9.27 -2.47 -25.57
CA ASP A 33 -10.02 -3.65 -26.04
C ASP A 33 -9.12 -4.65 -26.75
N ASN A 34 -8.23 -4.19 -27.63
CA ASN A 34 -7.27 -5.05 -28.34
C ASN A 34 -6.30 -5.72 -27.34
N ALA A 35 -5.83 -4.99 -26.32
CA ALA A 35 -4.98 -5.52 -25.27
C ALA A 35 -5.69 -6.60 -24.44
N THR A 36 -6.97 -6.39 -24.14
CA THR A 36 -7.79 -7.38 -23.44
C THR A 36 -7.98 -8.64 -24.29
N GLN A 37 -8.30 -8.51 -25.57
CA GLN A 37 -8.44 -9.64 -26.48
C GLN A 37 -7.12 -10.42 -26.63
N PHE A 38 -6.00 -9.72 -26.79
CA PHE A 38 -4.68 -10.33 -26.84
C PHE A 38 -4.37 -11.17 -25.58
N ALA A 39 -4.70 -10.65 -24.40
CA ALA A 39 -4.49 -11.35 -23.15
C ALA A 39 -5.40 -12.59 -23.03
N ILE A 40 -6.66 -12.53 -23.49
CA ILE A 40 -7.61 -13.65 -23.50
C ILE A 40 -7.13 -14.75 -24.49
N GLU A 41 -6.65 -14.37 -25.66
CA GLU A 41 -6.14 -15.33 -26.64
C GLU A 41 -4.88 -16.05 -26.15
N LYS A 42 -4.05 -15.37 -25.35
CA LYS A 42 -2.78 -15.90 -24.89
C LYS A 42 -2.91 -16.77 -23.63
N ILE A 43 -3.84 -16.46 -22.75
CA ILE A 43 -4.06 -17.14 -21.47
C ILE A 43 -5.46 -17.74 -21.43
N ALA A 44 -5.53 -19.06 -21.38
CA ALA A 44 -6.80 -19.79 -21.32
C ALA A 44 -7.45 -19.72 -19.92
N ASP A 45 -8.77 -19.78 -19.85
CA ASP A 45 -9.54 -19.78 -18.58
C ASP A 45 -9.25 -21.01 -17.69
N THR A 46 -8.57 -22.01 -18.23
CA THR A 46 -8.21 -23.25 -17.51
C THR A 46 -6.89 -23.17 -16.76
N GLU A 47 -6.13 -22.08 -16.92
CA GLU A 47 -4.88 -21.89 -16.17
C GLU A 47 -5.14 -21.42 -14.74
N SER A 48 -4.29 -21.87 -13.80
CA SER A 48 -4.30 -21.30 -12.45
C SER A 48 -3.92 -19.82 -12.51
N ASP A 49 -4.61 -18.96 -11.75
CA ASP A 49 -4.39 -17.52 -11.70
C ASP A 49 -4.52 -16.81 -13.08
N TYR A 50 -5.43 -17.29 -13.93
CA TYR A 50 -5.60 -16.76 -15.29
C TYR A 50 -5.90 -15.26 -15.32
N ASP A 51 -6.64 -14.74 -14.32
CA ASP A 51 -6.95 -13.30 -14.23
C ASP A 51 -5.70 -12.46 -14.01
N ALA A 52 -4.81 -12.87 -13.09
CA ALA A 52 -3.54 -12.19 -12.84
C ALA A 52 -2.60 -12.28 -14.04
N LYS A 53 -2.52 -13.45 -14.68
CA LYS A 53 -1.71 -13.66 -15.90
C LYS A 53 -2.23 -12.82 -17.07
N ARG A 54 -3.56 -12.73 -17.24
CA ARG A 54 -4.18 -11.88 -18.27
C ARG A 54 -3.90 -10.41 -18.02
N ALA A 55 -4.03 -9.95 -16.79
CA ALA A 55 -3.72 -8.56 -16.42
C ALA A 55 -2.25 -8.22 -16.73
N LEU A 56 -1.33 -9.15 -16.44
CA LEU A 56 0.07 -8.99 -16.75
C LEU A 56 0.33 -8.90 -18.27
N GLU A 57 -0.23 -9.83 -19.07
CA GLU A 57 -0.04 -9.84 -20.52
C GLU A 57 -0.71 -8.62 -21.18
N GLN A 58 -1.85 -8.18 -20.68
CA GLN A 58 -2.47 -6.91 -21.06
C GLN A 58 -1.54 -5.74 -20.78
N GLY A 59 -0.95 -5.69 -19.57
CA GLY A 59 0.03 -4.67 -19.18
C GLY A 59 1.25 -4.67 -20.09
N LYS A 60 1.85 -5.83 -20.36
CA LYS A 60 2.99 -5.95 -21.29
C LYS A 60 2.65 -5.48 -22.72
N TYR A 61 1.45 -5.80 -23.21
CA TYR A 61 0.99 -5.34 -24.52
C TYR A 61 0.88 -3.81 -24.54
N LEU A 62 0.28 -3.21 -23.53
CA LEU A 62 0.15 -1.75 -23.42
C LEU A 62 1.52 -1.07 -23.24
N ASP A 63 2.41 -1.67 -22.46
CA ASP A 63 3.78 -1.18 -22.27
C ASP A 63 4.59 -1.19 -23.56
N SER A 64 4.40 -2.20 -24.41
CA SER A 64 5.06 -2.25 -25.71
C SER A 64 4.65 -1.11 -26.63
N LEU A 65 3.43 -0.59 -26.44
CA LEU A 65 2.87 0.52 -27.24
C LEU A 65 3.24 1.92 -26.72
N LYS A 66 3.87 2.02 -25.53
CA LYS A 66 4.22 3.33 -24.94
C LYS A 66 5.10 4.20 -25.82
N ASN A 67 6.01 3.57 -26.57
CA ASN A 67 6.94 4.27 -27.47
C ASN A 67 6.58 4.12 -28.94
N GLU A 68 5.51 3.37 -29.27
CA GLU A 68 5.06 3.17 -30.64
C GLU A 68 4.00 4.21 -31.05
N GLU A 69 4.01 4.59 -32.32
CA GLU A 69 2.98 5.46 -32.89
C GLU A 69 1.66 4.71 -33.04
N VAL A 70 0.73 4.91 -32.10
CA VAL A 70 -0.58 4.23 -32.09
C VAL A 70 -1.70 5.07 -32.73
N PHE A 71 -1.52 6.39 -32.81
CA PHE A 71 -2.51 7.30 -33.36
C PHE A 71 -1.86 8.39 -34.21
N ASN A 72 -2.27 8.48 -35.47
CA ASN A 72 -1.73 9.45 -36.42
C ASN A 72 -2.89 10.23 -37.06
N ILE A 73 -2.91 11.54 -36.86
CA ILE A 73 -3.93 12.48 -37.41
C ILE A 73 -3.41 13.24 -38.62
N GLY A 74 -2.30 12.83 -39.20
CA GLY A 74 -1.68 13.46 -40.38
C GLY A 74 -0.78 14.66 -40.04
N ILE A 75 -1.12 15.45 -39.02
CA ILE A 75 -0.37 16.64 -38.56
C ILE A 75 0.56 16.28 -37.38
N ALA A 76 0.12 15.35 -36.54
CA ALA A 76 0.82 14.89 -35.34
C ALA A 76 0.62 13.39 -35.14
N LYS A 77 1.60 12.76 -34.50
CA LYS A 77 1.64 11.35 -34.17
C LYS A 77 1.70 11.22 -32.67
N PHE A 78 0.98 10.28 -32.10
CA PHE A 78 0.85 10.08 -30.67
C PHE A 78 1.14 8.64 -30.30
N ASN A 79 1.88 8.43 -29.22
CA ASN A 79 2.05 7.15 -28.58
C ASN A 79 0.86 6.82 -27.65
N TYR A 80 0.88 5.63 -27.02
CA TYR A 80 -0.25 5.22 -26.20
C TYR A 80 -0.45 6.12 -24.95
N ASP A 81 0.62 6.49 -24.26
CA ASP A 81 0.53 7.33 -23.05
C ASP A 81 -0.05 8.71 -23.38
N GLU A 82 0.36 9.32 -24.47
CA GLU A 82 -0.18 10.60 -24.93
C GLU A 82 -1.66 10.50 -25.35
N VAL A 83 -2.06 9.39 -25.96
CA VAL A 83 -3.46 9.13 -26.31
C VAL A 83 -4.30 8.98 -25.05
N LYS A 84 -3.80 8.24 -24.08
CA LYS A 84 -4.48 7.97 -22.81
C LYS A 84 -4.63 9.22 -21.95
N GLU A 85 -3.59 10.05 -21.86
CA GLU A 85 -3.62 11.33 -21.14
C GLU A 85 -4.71 12.27 -21.68
N LYS A 86 -4.95 12.23 -23.01
CA LYS A 86 -5.95 13.08 -23.69
C LYS A 86 -7.33 12.44 -23.78
N ALA A 87 -7.48 11.18 -23.43
CA ALA A 87 -8.76 10.48 -23.45
C ALA A 87 -9.66 10.94 -22.29
N MET A 88 -10.98 10.76 -22.46
CA MET A 88 -11.96 11.07 -21.41
C MET A 88 -11.89 10.03 -20.29
N ASN A 89 -11.86 10.51 -19.06
CA ASN A 89 -11.77 9.70 -17.87
C ASN A 89 -13.13 9.19 -17.43
N LEU A 90 -13.22 7.91 -17.02
CA LEU A 90 -14.42 7.33 -16.42
C LEU A 90 -14.20 7.19 -14.91
N GLY A 91 -15.18 7.64 -14.11
CA GLY A 91 -15.14 7.56 -12.65
C GLY A 91 -15.30 6.14 -12.10
N LEU A 92 -15.14 6.04 -10.80
CA LEU A 92 -15.28 4.80 -10.03
C LEU A 92 -16.65 4.14 -10.24
N ASP A 93 -17.70 4.96 -10.27
CA ASP A 93 -19.09 4.51 -10.47
C ASP A 93 -19.30 3.77 -11.79
N LEU A 94 -18.48 4.03 -12.79
CA LEU A 94 -18.60 3.47 -14.14
C LEU A 94 -17.60 2.34 -14.41
N LYS A 95 -16.38 2.41 -13.90
CA LYS A 95 -15.34 1.38 -14.09
C LYS A 95 -15.27 0.35 -12.97
N GLY A 96 -15.96 0.60 -11.84
CA GLY A 96 -15.71 -0.12 -10.60
C GLY A 96 -14.34 0.25 -10.02
N GLY A 97 -13.90 -0.44 -8.98
CA GLY A 97 -12.61 -0.23 -8.32
C GLY A 97 -12.77 0.08 -6.85
N ILE A 98 -11.83 0.86 -6.28
CA ILE A 98 -11.82 1.18 -4.85
C ILE A 98 -11.62 2.68 -4.61
N ASN A 99 -12.34 3.17 -3.58
CA ASN A 99 -12.13 4.48 -2.96
C ASN A 99 -11.63 4.25 -1.54
N VAL A 100 -10.47 4.80 -1.21
CA VAL A 100 -9.83 4.64 0.10
C VAL A 100 -9.49 6.00 0.69
N ILE A 101 -9.85 6.19 1.96
CA ILE A 101 -9.35 7.30 2.76
C ILE A 101 -8.25 6.76 3.68
N LEU A 102 -7.03 7.22 3.44
CA LEU A 102 -5.86 6.92 4.26
C LEU A 102 -5.67 8.02 5.28
N GLN A 103 -5.29 7.65 6.51
CA GLN A 103 -4.84 8.55 7.56
C GLN A 103 -3.35 8.32 7.78
N ILE A 104 -2.54 9.34 7.57
CA ILE A 104 -1.11 9.28 7.92
C ILE A 104 -0.97 9.42 9.44
N SER A 105 -0.22 8.51 10.06
CA SER A 105 0.00 8.47 11.50
C SER A 105 0.87 9.65 11.97
N VAL A 106 0.23 10.68 12.50
CA VAL A 106 0.93 11.82 13.12
C VAL A 106 1.74 11.35 14.35
N LYS A 107 1.27 10.33 15.06
CA LYS A 107 1.99 9.69 16.17
C LYS A 107 3.36 9.17 15.70
N ASP A 108 3.40 8.43 14.59
CA ASP A 108 4.66 7.88 14.07
C ASP A 108 5.60 8.98 13.61
N ILE A 109 5.05 10.07 13.03
CA ILE A 109 5.85 11.24 12.68
C ILE A 109 6.47 11.85 13.93
N LEU A 110 5.71 12.07 15.00
CA LEU A 110 6.22 12.59 16.28
C LEU A 110 7.29 11.68 16.87
N VAL A 111 7.06 10.36 16.88
CA VAL A 111 8.06 9.37 17.33
C VAL A 111 9.33 9.43 16.48
N GLY A 112 9.19 9.58 15.18
CA GLY A 112 10.32 9.73 14.25
C GLY A 112 11.11 11.04 14.49
N LEU A 113 10.41 12.16 14.65
CA LEU A 113 11.01 13.47 14.97
C LEU A 113 11.71 13.46 16.35
N ALA A 114 11.16 12.71 17.32
CA ALA A 114 11.78 12.49 18.63
C ALA A 114 12.88 11.41 18.61
N ASN A 115 13.31 10.94 17.42
CA ASN A 115 14.33 9.90 17.24
C ASN A 115 14.04 8.62 18.06
N GLY A 116 12.78 8.22 18.13
CA GLY A 116 12.35 7.04 18.90
C GLY A 116 12.45 7.20 20.41
N SER A 117 12.34 8.42 20.93
CA SER A 117 12.46 8.74 22.35
C SER A 117 11.73 7.74 23.24
N LYS A 118 12.39 7.35 24.34
CA LYS A 118 11.84 6.49 25.40
C LYS A 118 11.46 7.29 26.65
N ASP A 119 11.46 8.63 26.55
CA ASP A 119 11.06 9.50 27.68
C ASP A 119 9.64 9.15 28.14
N PRO A 120 9.43 8.90 29.45
CA PRO A 120 8.14 8.46 29.97
C PRO A 120 7.03 9.51 29.78
N VAL A 121 7.36 10.81 29.87
CA VAL A 121 6.39 11.92 29.72
C VAL A 121 5.94 11.98 28.27
N PHE A 122 6.90 11.92 27.33
CA PHE A 122 6.61 11.88 25.89
C PHE A 122 5.75 10.68 25.51
N ARG A 123 6.09 9.49 25.99
CA ARG A 123 5.34 8.25 25.71
C ARG A 123 3.92 8.29 26.29
N LYS A 124 3.79 8.81 27.51
CA LYS A 124 2.48 8.98 28.14
C LYS A 124 1.64 10.00 27.35
N ALA A 125 2.21 11.14 26.95
CA ALA A 125 1.50 12.14 26.16
C ALA A 125 0.98 11.59 24.82
N LEU A 126 1.74 10.72 24.16
CA LEU A 126 1.28 10.03 22.94
C LEU A 126 0.08 9.11 23.21
N SER A 127 0.09 8.38 24.34
CA SER A 127 -1.00 7.49 24.73
C SER A 127 -2.26 8.27 25.12
N ASP A 128 -2.08 9.31 25.94
CA ASP A 128 -3.18 10.16 26.40
C ASP A 128 -3.83 10.92 25.23
N ALA A 129 -3.03 11.32 24.21
CA ALA A 129 -3.53 11.92 22.97
C ALA A 129 -4.40 10.95 22.14
N GLU A 130 -4.06 9.67 22.11
CA GLU A 130 -4.89 8.63 21.45
C GLU A 130 -6.25 8.47 22.15
N GLU A 131 -6.27 8.57 23.48
CA GLU A 131 -7.53 8.51 24.23
C GLU A 131 -8.38 9.76 24.00
N LEU A 132 -7.77 10.95 24.05
CA LEU A 132 -8.45 12.21 23.78
C LEU A 132 -9.07 12.23 22.37
N GLN A 133 -8.37 11.71 21.38
CA GLN A 133 -8.84 11.71 19.98
C GLN A 133 -10.13 10.91 19.76
N LYS A 134 -10.47 9.96 20.64
CA LYS A 134 -11.73 9.19 20.53
C LYS A 134 -12.97 10.08 20.68
N ASP A 135 -12.88 11.15 21.47
CA ASP A 135 -13.99 12.03 21.81
C ASP A 135 -13.80 13.48 21.32
N SER A 136 -12.61 13.85 20.84
CA SER A 136 -12.28 15.19 20.38
C SER A 136 -12.54 15.40 18.90
N GLN A 137 -12.73 16.65 18.47
CA GLN A 137 -12.75 17.06 17.07
C GLN A 137 -11.43 17.69 16.62
N ASN A 138 -10.44 17.73 17.49
CA ASN A 138 -9.12 18.28 17.22
C ASN A 138 -8.30 17.35 16.30
N THR A 139 -7.20 17.87 15.80
CA THR A 139 -6.17 17.03 15.17
C THR A 139 -5.38 16.27 16.24
N TYR A 140 -4.80 15.12 15.90
CA TYR A 140 -3.94 14.36 16.82
C TYR A 140 -2.81 15.21 17.40
N LEU A 141 -2.24 16.13 16.63
CA LEU A 141 -1.20 17.04 17.08
C LEU A 141 -1.70 18.00 18.16
N GLU A 142 -2.90 18.54 18.02
CA GLU A 142 -3.51 19.41 19.02
C GLU A 142 -3.78 18.64 20.31
N ASP A 143 -4.34 17.44 20.22
CA ASP A 143 -4.58 16.56 21.35
C ASP A 143 -3.26 16.14 22.04
N PHE A 144 -2.20 15.88 21.26
CA PHE A 144 -0.86 15.63 21.80
C PHE A 144 -0.32 16.82 22.61
N PHE A 145 -0.49 18.04 22.12
CA PHE A 145 -0.06 19.22 22.88
C PHE A 145 -0.85 19.39 24.16
N VAL A 146 -2.16 19.15 24.15
CA VAL A 146 -3.02 19.19 25.33
C VAL A 146 -2.59 18.11 26.34
N ALA A 147 -2.37 16.89 25.87
CA ALA A 147 -1.92 15.78 26.71
C ALA A 147 -0.55 16.05 27.33
N PHE A 148 0.39 16.57 26.54
CA PHE A 148 1.74 16.87 27.00
C PHE A 148 1.74 17.97 28.10
N GLU A 149 0.95 19.03 27.93
CA GLU A 149 0.79 20.10 28.91
C GLU A 149 0.07 19.64 30.18
N ALA A 150 -0.79 18.63 30.09
CA ALA A 150 -1.53 18.11 31.25
C ALA A 150 -0.68 17.22 32.18
N ILE A 151 0.45 16.71 31.70
CA ILE A 151 1.35 15.85 32.48
C ILE A 151 2.22 16.72 33.39
N GLU A 152 2.10 16.54 34.71
CA GLU A 152 2.97 17.20 35.68
C GLU A 152 4.42 16.68 35.52
N GLY A 153 5.36 17.59 35.25
CA GLY A 153 6.79 17.27 35.12
C GLY A 153 7.60 18.46 34.62
N ASP A 154 8.93 18.36 34.76
CA ASP A 154 9.87 19.37 34.26
C ASP A 154 10.29 19.14 32.79
N THR A 155 9.77 18.10 32.15
CA THR A 155 10.10 17.74 30.74
C THR A 155 9.44 18.74 29.80
N LYS A 156 10.26 19.42 28.96
CA LYS A 156 9.80 20.35 27.94
C LYS A 156 9.83 19.66 26.57
N LEU A 157 9.03 20.16 25.62
CA LEU A 157 9.14 19.74 24.22
C LEU A 157 10.57 19.92 23.68
N ALA A 158 11.25 20.99 24.07
CA ALA A 158 12.65 21.28 23.73
C ALA A 158 13.67 20.44 24.54
N SER A 159 13.26 19.35 25.20
CA SER A 159 14.22 18.46 25.87
C SER A 159 15.09 17.71 24.85
N PRO A 160 16.40 17.50 25.13
CA PRO A 160 17.28 16.66 24.31
C PRO A 160 16.77 15.21 24.15
N ASP A 161 16.04 14.71 25.14
CA ASP A 161 15.43 13.38 25.10
C ASP A 161 14.12 13.34 24.31
N VAL A 162 13.60 14.50 23.85
CA VAL A 162 12.37 14.61 23.06
C VAL A 162 12.68 15.24 21.70
N PHE A 163 12.56 16.57 21.51
CA PHE A 163 12.70 17.20 20.20
C PHE A 163 13.98 18.04 20.01
N ALA A 164 14.71 18.44 21.06
CA ALA A 164 16.01 19.08 20.91
C ALA A 164 17.13 18.03 20.63
N ASN A 165 16.88 17.15 19.71
CA ASN A 165 17.71 16.02 19.35
C ASN A 165 18.46 16.28 18.02
N ARG A 166 19.31 15.33 17.59
CA ARG A 166 20.13 15.47 16.39
C ARG A 166 19.29 15.66 15.11
N THR A 167 18.07 15.13 15.06
CA THR A 167 17.19 15.21 13.87
C THR A 167 16.67 16.63 13.65
N LEU A 168 16.39 17.37 14.74
CA LEU A 168 15.85 18.73 14.71
C LEU A 168 16.85 19.79 15.20
N SER A 169 18.15 19.48 15.32
CA SER A 169 19.17 20.32 15.93
C SER A 169 19.35 21.71 15.29
N GLU A 170 18.93 21.91 14.06
CA GLU A 170 18.98 23.21 13.37
C GLU A 170 17.73 24.08 13.67
N GLU A 171 16.63 23.48 14.14
CA GLU A 171 15.32 24.14 14.25
C GLU A 171 14.81 24.18 15.70
N VAL A 172 15.19 23.22 16.55
CA VAL A 172 14.80 23.12 17.95
C VAL A 172 16.04 23.09 18.83
N THR A 173 16.22 24.15 19.62
CA THR A 173 17.28 24.25 20.62
C THR A 173 16.71 24.08 22.01
N PHE A 174 17.50 23.59 22.98
CA PHE A 174 17.02 23.23 24.32
C PHE A 174 16.55 24.43 25.16
N ASP A 175 16.87 25.63 24.77
CA ASP A 175 16.49 26.89 25.39
C ASP A 175 15.11 27.41 24.92
N MET A 176 14.55 26.83 23.86
CA MET A 176 13.23 27.20 23.35
C MET A 176 12.12 26.83 24.34
N SER A 177 11.09 27.65 24.35
CA SER A 177 9.85 27.36 25.05
C SER A 177 8.95 26.40 24.23
N ASP A 178 8.03 25.72 24.88
CA ASP A 178 7.07 24.83 24.19
C ASP A 178 6.22 25.60 23.16
N ALA A 179 5.91 26.89 23.44
CA ALA A 179 5.19 27.75 22.51
C ALA A 179 5.97 28.03 21.20
N GLU A 180 7.31 28.03 21.26
CA GLU A 180 8.18 28.19 20.09
C GLU A 180 8.39 26.88 19.35
N VAL A 181 8.35 25.74 20.04
CA VAL A 181 8.53 24.41 19.42
C VAL A 181 7.28 23.95 18.69
N LYS A 182 6.07 24.24 19.21
CA LYS A 182 4.80 23.82 18.59
C LYS A 182 4.66 24.17 17.11
N PRO A 183 4.92 25.41 16.65
CA PRO A 183 4.84 25.75 15.23
C PRO A 183 5.89 25.02 14.39
N VAL A 184 7.08 24.75 14.94
CA VAL A 184 8.13 23.98 14.24
C VAL A 184 7.65 22.53 14.01
N LEU A 185 7.11 21.89 15.04
CA LEU A 185 6.56 20.54 14.92
C LEU A 185 5.39 20.49 13.93
N SER A 186 4.49 21.47 13.97
CA SER A 186 3.37 21.56 13.03
C SER A 186 3.87 21.64 11.58
N ALA A 187 4.86 22.48 11.31
CA ALA A 187 5.47 22.59 9.99
C ALA A 187 6.14 21.27 9.54
N LYS A 188 6.86 20.59 10.44
CA LYS A 188 7.51 19.31 10.13
C LYS A 188 6.54 18.17 9.89
N ILE A 189 5.42 18.17 10.58
CA ILE A 189 4.33 17.20 10.35
C ILE A 189 3.71 17.44 8.99
N ASP A 190 3.40 18.69 8.64
CA ASP A 190 2.88 19.02 7.31
C ASP A 190 3.85 18.64 6.19
N GLU A 191 5.16 18.89 6.36
CA GLU A 191 6.20 18.47 5.42
C GLU A 191 6.24 16.94 5.26
N SER A 192 6.11 16.19 6.37
CA SER A 192 6.05 14.73 6.37
C SER A 192 4.80 14.20 5.65
N ILE A 193 3.63 14.83 5.87
CA ILE A 193 2.37 14.47 5.19
C ILE A 193 2.48 14.74 3.67
N VAL A 194 3.10 15.86 3.26
CA VAL A 194 3.36 16.14 1.84
C VAL A 194 4.28 15.08 1.25
N SER A 195 5.34 14.71 1.97
CA SER A 195 6.25 13.65 1.53
C SER A 195 5.54 12.31 1.39
N ALA A 196 4.68 11.94 2.36
CA ALA A 196 3.86 10.72 2.28
C ALA A 196 2.93 10.74 1.06
N PHE A 197 2.27 11.87 0.79
CA PHE A 197 1.43 12.05 -0.38
C PHE A 197 2.19 11.82 -1.69
N GLU A 198 3.39 12.37 -1.83
CA GLU A 198 4.23 12.19 -3.02
C GLU A 198 4.71 10.73 -3.19
N VAL A 199 5.03 10.04 -2.09
CA VAL A 199 5.39 8.62 -2.13
C VAL A 199 4.18 7.77 -2.55
N LEU A 200 3.01 8.00 -1.96
CA LEU A 200 1.76 7.31 -2.31
C LEU A 200 1.41 7.55 -3.79
N ARG A 201 1.52 8.78 -4.26
CA ARG A 201 1.30 9.13 -5.66
C ARG A 201 2.21 8.34 -6.60
N LYS A 202 3.52 8.29 -6.31
CA LYS A 202 4.47 7.50 -7.10
C LYS A 202 4.16 6.00 -7.10
N ARG A 203 3.68 5.46 -5.97
CA ARG A 203 3.24 4.06 -5.88
C ARG A 203 2.03 3.82 -6.76
N ILE A 204 1.00 4.65 -6.60
CA ILE A 204 -0.26 4.55 -7.34
C ILE A 204 -0.04 4.65 -8.85
N ASP A 205 0.82 5.54 -9.31
CA ASP A 205 1.19 5.68 -10.73
C ASP A 205 1.81 4.40 -11.32
N LYS A 206 2.39 3.53 -10.47
CA LYS A 206 3.02 2.26 -10.89
C LYS A 206 2.08 1.06 -10.87
N PHE A 207 0.88 1.17 -10.27
CA PHE A 207 -0.10 0.07 -10.26
C PHE A 207 -0.74 -0.23 -11.61
N GLY A 208 -0.50 0.60 -12.61
CA GLY A 208 -1.11 0.44 -13.92
C GLY A 208 -2.62 0.70 -13.94
N VAL A 209 -3.16 1.26 -12.86
CA VAL A 209 -4.56 1.72 -12.81
C VAL A 209 -4.71 2.94 -13.70
N THR A 210 -5.74 2.94 -14.53
CA THR A 210 -6.01 4.06 -15.42
C THR A 210 -6.49 5.26 -14.62
N GLN A 211 -5.67 6.30 -14.55
CA GLN A 211 -6.00 7.61 -14.00
C GLN A 211 -6.47 7.58 -12.54
N PRO A 212 -5.59 7.22 -11.63
CA PRO A 212 -5.88 7.31 -10.21
C PRO A 212 -6.09 8.76 -9.81
N ASN A 213 -7.05 9.00 -8.91
CA ASN A 213 -7.23 10.30 -8.28
C ASN A 213 -6.69 10.23 -6.86
N ILE A 214 -5.78 11.14 -6.52
CA ILE A 214 -5.23 11.25 -5.18
C ILE A 214 -5.31 12.70 -4.72
N GLN A 215 -5.89 12.92 -3.56
CA GLN A 215 -6.12 14.27 -3.01
C GLN A 215 -5.91 14.28 -1.50
N ARG A 216 -5.31 15.37 -1.00
CA ARG A 216 -5.25 15.63 0.45
C ARG A 216 -6.59 16.20 0.93
N ILE A 217 -7.12 15.69 2.02
CA ILE A 217 -8.36 16.18 2.65
C ILE A 217 -7.98 17.15 3.77
N GLY A 218 -8.01 18.45 3.48
CA GLY A 218 -7.67 19.49 4.45
C GLY A 218 -6.25 19.32 5.02
N ASN A 219 -6.08 19.67 6.30
CA ASN A 219 -4.81 19.57 7.03
C ASN A 219 -4.81 18.39 8.04
N SER A 220 -5.77 17.48 7.96
CA SER A 220 -5.96 16.39 8.91
C SER A 220 -5.00 15.19 8.73
N GLY A 221 -4.10 15.24 7.74
CA GLY A 221 -3.27 14.10 7.37
C GLY A 221 -4.02 13.00 6.62
N ARG A 222 -5.27 13.26 6.20
CA ARG A 222 -6.07 12.34 5.39
C ARG A 222 -5.79 12.51 3.91
N ILE A 223 -5.72 11.37 3.22
CA ILE A 223 -5.48 11.30 1.79
C ILE A 223 -6.58 10.45 1.17
N LEU A 224 -7.35 11.03 0.26
CA LEU A 224 -8.31 10.32 -0.57
C LEU A 224 -7.57 9.69 -1.76
N VAL A 225 -7.81 8.42 -1.99
CA VAL A 225 -7.26 7.65 -3.11
C VAL A 225 -8.41 6.95 -3.83
N GLU A 226 -8.66 7.32 -5.06
CA GLU A 226 -9.65 6.64 -5.92
C GLU A 226 -8.91 5.92 -7.04
N LEU A 227 -9.16 4.61 -7.15
CA LEU A 227 -8.51 3.74 -8.13
C LEU A 227 -9.56 3.08 -9.03
N PRO A 228 -10.02 3.79 -10.08
CA PRO A 228 -11.00 3.23 -11.01
C PRO A 228 -10.42 2.04 -11.77
N GLY A 229 -11.18 0.95 -11.83
CA GLY A 229 -10.79 -0.27 -12.54
C GLY A 229 -9.78 -1.16 -11.81
N ALA A 230 -9.45 -0.89 -10.55
CA ALA A 230 -8.65 -1.79 -9.73
C ALA A 230 -9.41 -3.10 -9.48
N LYS A 231 -8.76 -4.25 -9.75
CA LYS A 231 -9.36 -5.59 -9.63
C LYS A 231 -8.96 -6.32 -8.34
N GLU A 232 -7.70 -6.20 -7.92
CA GLU A 232 -7.12 -6.89 -6.76
C GLU A 232 -7.12 -5.96 -5.54
N ILE A 233 -8.28 -5.78 -4.92
CA ILE A 233 -8.50 -4.74 -3.92
C ILE A 233 -7.65 -4.94 -2.67
N GLU A 234 -7.55 -6.16 -2.14
CA GLU A 234 -6.75 -6.45 -0.94
C GLU A 234 -5.25 -6.22 -1.18
N ARG A 235 -4.76 -6.58 -2.35
CA ARG A 235 -3.39 -6.28 -2.76
C ARG A 235 -3.12 -4.77 -2.79
N VAL A 236 -4.05 -4.00 -3.36
CA VAL A 236 -3.95 -2.53 -3.40
C VAL A 236 -3.95 -1.94 -2.00
N LYS A 237 -4.83 -2.39 -1.10
CA LYS A 237 -4.86 -1.96 0.30
C LYS A 237 -3.52 -2.22 0.98
N GLY A 238 -2.97 -3.44 0.85
CA GLY A 238 -1.67 -3.81 1.43
C GLY A 238 -0.53 -2.91 0.93
N LEU A 239 -0.50 -2.61 -0.36
CA LEU A 239 0.52 -1.73 -0.95
C LEU A 239 0.39 -0.26 -0.54
N LEU A 240 -0.83 0.23 -0.31
CA LEU A 240 -1.06 1.58 0.19
C LEU A 240 -0.65 1.74 1.66
N GLN A 241 -0.88 0.71 2.48
CA GLN A 241 -0.53 0.70 3.91
C GLN A 241 0.94 0.39 4.17
N SER A 242 1.62 -0.37 3.30
CA SER A 242 3.03 -0.71 3.45
C SER A 242 3.89 0.55 3.65
N THR A 243 4.69 0.59 4.71
CA THR A 243 5.62 1.70 4.92
C THR A 243 6.82 1.63 3.98
N ALA A 244 7.05 0.48 3.36
CA ALA A 244 8.23 0.16 2.53
C ALA A 244 9.55 0.39 3.26
N GLN A 245 9.56 0.08 4.54
CA GLN A 245 10.79 0.15 5.33
C GLN A 245 11.63 -1.08 5.03
N LEU A 246 12.44 -0.97 3.98
CA LEU A 246 13.42 -2.02 3.66
C LEU A 246 14.65 -1.86 4.53
N GLU A 247 15.07 -2.96 5.12
CA GLU A 247 16.22 -3.06 6.00
C GLU A 247 17.05 -4.29 5.65
N PHE A 248 18.38 -4.16 5.72
CA PHE A 248 19.31 -5.26 5.55
C PHE A 248 20.04 -5.50 6.86
N TRP A 249 19.92 -6.71 7.37
CA TRP A 249 20.48 -7.12 8.65
C TRP A 249 21.33 -8.37 8.51
N ASP A 250 22.45 -8.43 9.21
CA ASP A 250 23.14 -9.71 9.40
C ASP A 250 22.25 -10.61 10.26
N ALA A 251 22.02 -11.84 9.81
CA ALA A 251 21.28 -12.84 10.59
C ALA A 251 22.24 -13.71 11.43
N PHE A 252 21.75 -14.13 12.59
CA PHE A 252 22.37 -15.24 13.32
C PHE A 252 22.00 -16.56 12.64
N LYS A 253 22.80 -17.61 12.88
CA LYS A 253 22.40 -18.95 12.50
C LYS A 253 21.38 -19.49 13.51
N GLY A 254 20.34 -20.18 13.03
CA GLY A 254 19.29 -20.72 13.90
C GLY A 254 19.81 -21.65 14.97
N GLU A 255 20.84 -22.47 14.65
CA GLU A 255 21.51 -23.39 15.58
C GLU A 255 22.11 -22.69 16.81
N GLU A 256 22.49 -21.42 16.71
CA GLU A 256 23.03 -20.64 17.84
C GLU A 256 21.98 -20.35 18.92
N PHE A 257 20.69 -20.53 18.62
CA PHE A 257 19.57 -20.31 19.53
C PHE A 257 18.97 -21.59 20.12
N GLY A 258 19.48 -22.78 19.76
CA GLY A 258 18.95 -24.05 20.26
C GLY A 258 18.95 -24.11 21.80
N SER A 259 20.08 -23.82 22.45
CA SER A 259 20.18 -23.81 23.92
C SER A 259 19.33 -22.71 24.56
N PHE A 260 19.20 -21.56 23.90
CA PHE A 260 18.33 -20.46 24.34
C PHE A 260 16.86 -20.88 24.38
N ILE A 261 16.36 -21.52 23.32
CA ILE A 261 14.97 -22.01 23.25
C ILE A 261 14.67 -23.02 24.37
N PHE A 262 15.60 -23.93 24.67
CA PHE A 262 15.43 -24.87 25.77
C PHE A 262 15.35 -24.17 27.12
N GLN A 263 16.29 -23.26 27.42
CA GLN A 263 16.31 -22.51 28.69
C GLN A 263 15.10 -21.55 28.80
N ALA A 264 14.68 -20.94 27.69
CA ALA A 264 13.49 -20.11 27.65
C ALA A 264 12.22 -20.90 28.00
N ASN A 265 12.08 -22.11 27.44
CA ASN A 265 10.97 -23.00 27.77
C ASN A 265 10.95 -23.37 29.27
N ASP A 266 12.11 -23.64 29.88
CA ASP A 266 12.19 -23.96 31.32
C ASP A 266 11.77 -22.78 32.21
N ILE A 267 12.20 -21.55 31.87
CA ILE A 267 11.74 -20.34 32.58
C ILE A 267 10.23 -20.12 32.40
N LEU A 268 9.72 -20.32 31.18
CA LEU A 268 8.30 -20.16 30.91
C LEU A 268 7.45 -21.20 31.67
N LYS A 269 7.94 -22.45 31.86
CA LYS A 269 7.29 -23.41 32.73
C LYS A 269 7.20 -22.90 34.17
N GLU A 270 8.29 -22.38 34.73
CA GLU A 270 8.29 -21.84 36.10
C GLU A 270 7.30 -20.66 36.25
N ILE A 271 7.16 -19.81 35.23
CA ILE A 271 6.22 -18.68 35.23
C ILE A 271 4.77 -19.19 35.20
N VAL A 272 4.47 -20.18 34.34
CA VAL A 272 3.14 -20.78 34.24
C VAL A 272 2.78 -21.50 35.53
N ASP A 273 3.69 -22.30 36.09
CA ASP A 273 3.47 -23.04 37.36
C ASP A 273 3.26 -22.08 38.55
N THR A 274 3.98 -20.94 38.58
CA THR A 274 3.84 -19.94 39.66
C THR A 274 2.49 -19.23 39.60
N ASN A 275 2.00 -18.91 38.39
CA ASN A 275 0.67 -18.30 38.22
C ASN A 275 -0.47 -19.25 38.60
N ILE A 276 -0.29 -20.56 38.42
CA ILE A 276 -1.26 -21.60 38.84
C ILE A 276 -1.25 -21.78 40.37
N SER A 277 -0.11 -21.62 41.04
CA SER A 277 0.04 -21.86 42.49
C SER A 277 -0.41 -20.68 43.35
N ASP A 278 -0.46 -19.45 42.84
CA ASP A 278 -0.94 -18.28 43.59
C ASP A 278 -2.47 -18.23 43.71
N ASP A 279 -3.21 -18.99 42.89
CA ASP A 279 -4.67 -19.09 42.89
C ASP A 279 -5.15 -20.40 43.54
N SER A 280 -4.75 -20.62 44.79
CA SER A 280 -4.94 -21.87 45.57
C SER A 280 -6.40 -22.24 45.92
N ASP A 281 -7.41 -21.61 45.31
CA ASP A 281 -8.85 -21.90 45.51
C ASP A 281 -9.54 -22.46 44.23
N MET A 282 -8.77 -22.80 43.18
CA MET A 282 -9.34 -23.33 41.93
C MET A 282 -9.53 -24.84 41.94
N THR A 283 -10.67 -25.29 41.43
CA THR A 283 -10.93 -26.71 41.14
C THR A 283 -10.16 -27.16 39.91
N PRO A 284 -9.85 -28.46 39.71
CA PRO A 284 -9.09 -28.95 38.53
C PRO A 284 -9.66 -28.49 37.17
N GLU A 285 -10.99 -28.36 37.07
CA GLU A 285 -11.67 -27.86 35.86
C GLU A 285 -11.38 -26.35 35.58
N SER A 286 -11.22 -25.53 36.64
CA SER A 286 -10.89 -24.12 36.50
C SER A 286 -9.38 -23.86 36.26
N ALA A 287 -8.53 -24.82 36.56
CA ALA A 287 -7.10 -24.77 36.23
C ALA A 287 -6.84 -25.01 34.74
N GLU A 288 -7.65 -25.87 34.08
CA GLU A 288 -7.59 -26.07 32.64
C GLU A 288 -8.05 -24.82 31.87
N ASP A 289 -9.11 -24.12 32.37
CA ASP A 289 -9.57 -22.85 31.82
C ASP A 289 -8.52 -21.72 32.00
N ALA A 290 -7.84 -21.66 33.15
CA ALA A 290 -6.77 -20.68 33.41
C ALA A 290 -5.51 -20.95 32.58
N ILE A 291 -5.19 -22.20 32.30
CA ILE A 291 -4.12 -22.59 31.39
C ILE A 291 -4.47 -22.21 29.96
N SER A 292 -5.73 -22.41 29.55
CA SER A 292 -6.27 -22.02 28.24
C SER A 292 -6.23 -20.49 28.05
N ASP A 293 -6.51 -19.71 29.08
CA ASP A 293 -6.42 -18.24 29.04
C ASP A 293 -4.96 -17.70 28.96
N ILE A 294 -4.00 -18.42 29.53
CA ILE A 294 -2.57 -18.02 29.54
C ILE A 294 -1.83 -18.53 28.26
N ILE A 295 -2.20 -19.72 27.78
CA ILE A 295 -1.54 -20.39 26.64
C ILE A 295 -2.29 -20.12 25.32
N GLY A 296 -3.53 -19.58 25.37
CA GLY A 296 -4.45 -19.50 24.25
C GLY A 296 -5.08 -20.87 23.97
N ASP A 297 -6.18 -20.85 23.20
CA ASP A 297 -6.92 -22.04 22.77
C ASP A 297 -6.08 -22.86 21.78
N THR A 298 -4.97 -23.41 22.24
CA THR A 298 -4.11 -24.30 21.44
C THR A 298 -4.51 -25.73 21.75
N ASP A 299 -4.86 -26.52 20.74
CA ASP A 299 -4.88 -27.99 20.76
C ASP A 299 -3.45 -28.52 21.00
N ALA A 300 -2.87 -28.23 22.17
CA ALA A 300 -1.60 -28.81 22.56
C ALA A 300 -1.86 -30.30 22.84
N GLU A 301 -1.51 -31.14 21.87
CA GLU A 301 -1.35 -32.57 22.16
C GLU A 301 -0.31 -32.70 23.28
N THR A 302 -0.76 -32.98 24.48
CA THR A 302 0.12 -33.30 25.62
C THR A 302 1.07 -34.42 25.17
N GLY A 303 2.36 -34.11 25.14
CA GLY A 303 3.38 -35.15 24.94
C GLY A 303 3.21 -36.28 25.98
N ASP A 304 3.72 -37.46 25.65
CA ASP A 304 3.50 -38.75 26.32
C ASP A 304 3.83 -38.77 27.86
N ASP A 305 4.35 -37.66 28.42
CA ASP A 305 4.72 -37.52 29.84
C ASP A 305 3.88 -36.52 30.65
N GLY A 306 2.86 -35.85 30.05
CA GLY A 306 1.98 -34.93 30.78
C GLY A 306 2.64 -33.59 31.22
N GLU A 307 3.86 -33.30 30.81
CA GLU A 307 4.54 -32.01 31.05
C GLU A 307 4.23 -31.00 29.94
N VAL A 308 3.65 -29.88 30.30
CA VAL A 308 3.41 -28.75 29.38
C VAL A 308 4.75 -28.06 29.05
N ASN A 309 5.07 -27.89 27.78
CA ASN A 309 6.25 -27.18 27.29
C ASN A 309 5.84 -25.90 26.54
N PRO A 310 5.62 -24.77 27.21
CA PRO A 310 4.93 -23.63 26.67
C PRO A 310 5.46 -23.09 25.33
N LEU A 311 6.78 -23.18 25.13
CA LEU A 311 7.42 -22.71 23.88
C LEU A 311 7.71 -23.87 22.92
N ARG A 312 8.12 -25.03 23.42
CA ARG A 312 8.56 -26.15 22.58
C ARG A 312 7.40 -26.86 21.89
N ASP A 313 6.25 -26.97 22.55
CA ASP A 313 5.06 -27.60 21.96
C ASP A 313 4.48 -26.80 20.78
N LEU A 314 4.81 -25.50 20.72
CA LEU A 314 4.45 -24.62 19.61
C LEU A 314 5.37 -24.77 18.38
N ILE A 315 6.55 -25.40 18.53
CA ILE A 315 7.48 -25.60 17.42
C ILE A 315 6.99 -26.74 16.54
N LYS A 316 6.66 -26.44 15.29
CA LYS A 316 6.22 -27.46 14.30
C LYS A 316 7.38 -28.09 13.54
N ARG A 317 8.48 -27.35 13.39
CA ARG A 317 9.70 -27.83 12.73
C ARG A 317 10.90 -26.99 13.16
N ASP A 318 12.02 -27.64 13.37
CA ASP A 318 13.30 -26.95 13.62
C ASP A 318 13.88 -26.37 12.32
N GLY A 319 14.69 -25.32 12.47
CA GLY A 319 15.48 -24.80 11.36
C GLY A 319 16.54 -25.80 10.91
N TYR A 320 17.03 -25.68 9.69
CA TYR A 320 18.12 -26.55 9.20
C TYR A 320 19.48 -26.03 9.65
N ASN A 321 20.41 -26.94 9.87
CA ASN A 321 21.77 -26.61 10.34
C ASN A 321 22.49 -25.68 9.36
N GLY A 322 23.09 -24.62 9.90
CA GLY A 322 23.77 -23.58 9.11
C GLY A 322 22.87 -22.57 8.46
N GLY A 323 21.54 -22.71 8.57
CA GLY A 323 20.55 -21.73 8.09
C GLY A 323 20.23 -20.63 9.11
N PRO A 324 19.54 -19.56 8.68
CA PRO A 324 19.20 -18.44 9.55
C PRO A 324 17.89 -18.65 10.33
N VAL A 325 17.08 -19.65 9.98
CA VAL A 325 15.80 -19.95 10.61
C VAL A 325 16.03 -20.70 11.92
N ILE A 326 15.47 -20.19 13.02
CA ILE A 326 15.53 -20.84 14.33
C ILE A 326 14.55 -22.02 14.35
N ALA A 327 13.27 -21.76 14.08
CA ALA A 327 12.20 -22.74 14.07
C ALA A 327 11.00 -22.22 13.26
N TYR A 328 10.05 -23.14 12.99
CA TYR A 328 8.79 -22.86 12.31
C TYR A 328 7.64 -22.99 13.31
N PHE A 329 6.74 -22.01 13.30
CA PHE A 329 5.56 -21.94 14.15
C PHE A 329 4.30 -21.81 13.31
N GLU A 330 3.13 -22.07 13.88
CA GLU A 330 1.88 -21.70 13.24
C GLU A 330 1.66 -20.19 13.29
N GLN A 331 1.02 -19.63 12.25
CA GLN A 331 0.73 -18.20 12.18
C GLN A 331 -0.12 -17.72 13.37
N LYS A 332 -1.04 -18.55 13.85
CA LYS A 332 -1.89 -18.23 15.00
C LYS A 332 -1.10 -18.01 16.30
N ASP A 333 0.02 -18.73 16.48
CA ASP A 333 0.84 -18.72 17.69
C ASP A 333 1.90 -17.59 17.69
N LYS A 334 2.03 -16.88 16.57
CA LYS A 334 3.03 -15.83 16.36
C LYS A 334 3.08 -14.80 17.49
N GLN A 335 1.90 -14.28 17.91
CA GLN A 335 1.83 -13.26 18.96
C GLN A 335 2.29 -13.82 20.30
N LEU A 336 1.80 -14.98 20.68
CA LEU A 336 2.15 -15.67 21.94
C LEU A 336 3.66 -15.93 22.02
N VAL A 337 4.26 -16.47 20.96
CA VAL A 337 5.71 -16.72 20.90
C VAL A 337 6.48 -15.39 20.96
N THR A 338 5.98 -14.33 20.33
CA THR A 338 6.60 -13.01 20.40
C THR A 338 6.63 -12.47 21.83
N ASP A 339 5.54 -12.63 22.57
CA ASP A 339 5.42 -12.21 23.97
C ASP A 339 6.36 -13.02 24.88
N TYR A 340 6.45 -14.33 24.66
CA TYR A 340 7.38 -15.20 25.36
C TYR A 340 8.84 -14.78 25.13
N LEU A 341 9.26 -14.55 23.89
CA LEU A 341 10.61 -14.13 23.53
C LEU A 341 10.97 -12.72 24.02
N ASN A 342 9.96 -11.84 24.20
CA ASN A 342 10.16 -10.50 24.73
C ASN A 342 10.08 -10.42 26.26
N ASN A 343 9.73 -11.49 26.95
CA ASN A 343 9.73 -11.54 28.41
C ASN A 343 11.13 -11.18 28.95
N PRO A 344 11.24 -10.24 29.92
CA PRO A 344 12.53 -9.80 30.45
C PRO A 344 13.40 -10.93 31.02
N GLN A 345 12.80 -11.94 31.64
CA GLN A 345 13.51 -13.09 32.21
C GLN A 345 14.07 -14.01 31.08
N VAL A 346 13.29 -14.21 30.03
CA VAL A 346 13.73 -14.94 28.82
C VAL A 346 14.83 -14.17 28.09
N ARG A 347 14.68 -12.86 27.92
CA ARG A 347 15.71 -12.00 27.29
C ARG A 347 17.03 -11.98 28.05
N ALA A 348 17.00 -12.18 29.37
CA ALA A 348 18.21 -12.25 30.21
C ALA A 348 19.08 -13.47 29.94
N LEU A 349 18.56 -14.52 29.31
CA LEU A 349 19.29 -15.72 28.91
C LEU A 349 20.22 -15.49 27.70
N LEU A 350 20.00 -14.43 26.94
CA LEU A 350 20.79 -14.15 25.74
C LEU A 350 22.25 -13.87 26.10
N SER A 351 23.18 -14.44 25.35
CA SER A 351 24.60 -14.19 25.50
C SER A 351 24.96 -12.71 25.25
N ALA A 352 26.17 -12.29 25.61
CA ALA A 352 26.63 -10.93 25.38
C ALA A 352 26.58 -10.52 23.91
N GLU A 353 26.83 -11.45 22.98
CA GLU A 353 26.76 -11.23 21.53
C GLU A 353 25.30 -11.17 21.02
N GLN A 354 24.41 -11.95 21.64
CA GLN A 354 22.99 -12.03 21.29
C GLN A 354 22.12 -10.99 22.04
N ARG A 355 22.69 -10.20 22.96
CA ARG A 355 21.96 -9.27 23.84
C ARG A 355 20.99 -8.36 23.11
N TYR A 356 21.36 -7.93 21.91
CA TYR A 356 20.56 -7.06 21.06
C TYR A 356 19.89 -7.80 19.92
N ALA A 357 19.77 -9.12 19.97
CA ALA A 357 19.09 -9.89 18.94
C ALA A 357 17.67 -9.40 18.76
N LYS A 358 17.29 -9.10 17.51
CA LYS A 358 15.94 -8.74 17.10
C LYS A 358 15.28 -10.00 16.54
N PHE A 359 14.26 -10.52 17.21
CA PHE A 359 13.45 -11.63 16.71
C PHE A 359 12.46 -11.09 15.69
N VAL A 360 12.44 -11.67 14.50
CA VAL A 360 11.61 -11.23 13.37
C VAL A 360 11.02 -12.43 12.65
N TRP A 361 9.83 -12.28 12.12
CA TRP A 361 9.08 -13.34 11.46
C TRP A 361 9.24 -13.29 9.93
N GLY A 362 9.23 -14.46 9.30
CA GLY A 362 9.19 -14.59 7.84
C GLY A 362 7.77 -14.44 7.28
N ILE A 363 7.65 -14.56 5.96
CA ILE A 363 6.38 -14.60 5.26
C ILE A 363 5.64 -15.90 5.59
N PRO A 364 4.33 -15.87 5.92
CA PRO A 364 3.54 -17.09 6.12
C PRO A 364 3.56 -17.99 4.88
N GLN A 365 3.80 -19.28 5.07
CA GLN A 365 3.83 -20.28 4.01
C GLN A 365 2.74 -21.32 4.28
N VAL A 366 1.83 -21.51 3.32
CA VAL A 366 0.82 -22.56 3.42
C VAL A 366 1.46 -23.92 3.13
N GLN A 367 1.42 -24.81 4.09
CA GLN A 367 1.84 -26.21 3.92
C GLN A 367 0.64 -27.14 4.11
N GLN A 368 0.49 -28.12 3.20
CA GLN A 368 -0.47 -29.20 3.39
C GLN A 368 0.13 -30.28 4.29
N THR A 369 -0.58 -30.62 5.36
CA THR A 369 -0.23 -31.80 6.16
C THR A 369 -0.48 -33.07 5.34
N ILE A 370 0.49 -33.99 5.37
CA ILE A 370 0.38 -35.28 4.70
C ILE A 370 -0.34 -36.25 5.66
N GLY A 371 -1.61 -36.58 5.43
CA GLY A 371 -2.40 -37.48 6.26
C GLY A 371 -3.84 -37.61 5.77
N GLU A 372 -4.66 -38.49 6.41
CA GLU A 372 -6.07 -38.70 6.08
C GLU A 372 -6.94 -37.45 6.33
N ASP A 373 -6.48 -36.52 7.22
CA ASP A 373 -7.06 -35.19 7.45
C ASP A 373 -6.05 -34.12 6.98
N SER A 374 -5.87 -33.97 5.65
CA SER A 374 -5.02 -32.93 5.10
C SER A 374 -5.58 -31.55 5.33
N GLN A 375 -5.07 -30.85 6.34
CA GLN A 375 -5.38 -29.43 6.62
C GLN A 375 -4.27 -28.54 6.04
N ASN A 376 -4.66 -27.36 5.57
CA ASN A 376 -3.72 -26.32 5.23
C ASN A 376 -3.28 -25.59 6.50
N ILE A 377 -2.04 -25.73 6.89
CA ILE A 377 -1.45 -25.03 8.04
C ILE A 377 -0.58 -23.90 7.51
N GLU A 378 -0.76 -22.69 8.03
CA GLU A 378 0.11 -21.56 7.74
C GLU A 378 1.29 -21.58 8.73
N LEU A 379 2.48 -21.84 8.23
CA LEU A 379 3.72 -21.82 8.99
C LEU A 379 4.49 -20.52 8.75
N VAL A 380 5.08 -19.98 9.82
CA VAL A 380 5.96 -18.82 9.81
C VAL A 380 7.32 -19.15 10.34
N GLU A 381 8.35 -18.61 9.71
CA GLU A 381 9.75 -18.79 10.08
C GLU A 381 10.16 -17.77 11.13
N LEU A 382 10.83 -18.17 12.19
CA LEU A 382 11.42 -17.30 13.19
C LEU A 382 12.91 -17.07 12.90
N TYR A 383 13.31 -15.80 12.83
CA TYR A 383 14.69 -15.37 12.63
C TYR A 383 15.19 -14.57 13.82
N ALA A 384 16.52 -14.62 14.06
CA ALA A 384 17.20 -13.67 14.92
C ALA A 384 18.18 -12.82 14.11
N LEU A 385 18.01 -11.52 14.16
CA LEU A 385 18.87 -10.55 13.48
C LEU A 385 19.92 -9.99 14.43
N LYS A 386 21.13 -9.70 13.93
CA LYS A 386 22.21 -9.08 14.72
C LYS A 386 21.92 -7.60 14.93
N GLY A 387 21.07 -7.34 15.92
CA GLY A 387 20.69 -5.98 16.31
C GLY A 387 21.83 -5.22 17.01
N ASN A 388 21.62 -3.93 17.21
CA ASN A 388 22.50 -3.04 17.95
C ASN A 388 21.71 -2.27 19.03
N ARG A 389 22.40 -1.48 19.86
CA ARG A 389 21.79 -0.71 20.95
C ARG A 389 20.70 0.24 20.47
N ASP A 390 20.89 0.81 19.28
CA ASP A 390 20.01 1.84 18.72
C ASP A 390 18.91 1.25 17.83
N ASN A 391 18.89 -0.08 17.68
CA ASN A 391 17.96 -0.83 16.82
C ASN A 391 17.88 -0.26 15.38
N THR A 392 19.03 0.17 14.85
CA THR A 392 19.14 0.72 13.50
C THR A 392 19.79 -0.29 12.55
N PRO A 393 19.23 -0.50 11.34
CA PRO A 393 19.80 -1.43 10.38
C PRO A 393 21.19 -0.96 9.89
N PRO A 394 22.14 -1.85 9.66
CA PRO A 394 23.40 -1.51 9.02
C PRO A 394 23.21 -0.82 7.66
N LEU A 395 22.19 -1.25 6.92
CA LEU A 395 21.81 -0.68 5.63
C LEU A 395 20.30 -0.62 5.51
N SER A 396 19.76 0.52 5.06
CA SER A 396 18.33 0.73 4.84
C SER A 396 18.01 0.95 3.36
N GLY A 397 16.74 0.78 2.99
CA GLY A 397 16.24 1.02 1.64
C GLY A 397 16.43 2.44 1.10
N ALA A 398 16.74 3.41 1.95
CA ALA A 398 17.03 4.78 1.54
C ALA A 398 18.24 4.92 0.58
N VAL A 399 19.09 3.91 0.49
CA VAL A 399 20.23 3.87 -0.43
C VAL A 399 19.87 3.33 -1.81
N ILE A 400 18.66 2.78 -2.01
CA ILE A 400 18.22 2.23 -3.29
C ILE A 400 17.85 3.37 -4.23
N THR A 401 18.44 3.34 -5.41
CA THR A 401 18.20 4.35 -6.48
C THR A 401 17.28 3.84 -7.57
N ASP A 402 17.27 2.53 -7.82
CA ASP A 402 16.36 1.86 -8.76
C ASP A 402 16.09 0.43 -8.31
N ALA A 403 14.90 -0.06 -8.63
CA ALA A 403 14.50 -1.44 -8.41
C ALA A 403 13.58 -1.89 -9.55
N ARG A 404 13.73 -3.12 -10.01
CA ARG A 404 12.91 -3.68 -11.07
C ARG A 404 12.70 -5.17 -10.90
N GLN A 405 11.55 -5.66 -11.29
CA GLN A 405 11.30 -7.09 -11.37
C GLN A 405 12.28 -7.74 -12.36
N ALA A 406 12.80 -8.89 -12.00
CA ALA A 406 13.73 -9.70 -12.78
C ALA A 406 13.37 -11.18 -12.65
N PHE A 407 14.11 -12.04 -13.35
CA PHE A 407 14.01 -13.48 -13.22
C PHE A 407 15.38 -14.08 -12.94
N GLN A 408 15.43 -14.99 -12.01
CA GLN A 408 16.61 -15.79 -11.73
C GLN A 408 16.91 -16.77 -12.89
N GLN A 409 18.09 -17.38 -12.86
CA GLN A 409 18.48 -18.37 -13.89
C GLN A 409 17.54 -19.59 -13.94
N ASN A 410 16.88 -19.93 -12.83
CA ASN A 410 15.90 -21.01 -12.74
C ASN A 410 14.48 -20.59 -13.18
N GLY A 411 14.30 -19.35 -13.63
CA GLY A 411 13.01 -18.78 -14.04
C GLY A 411 12.13 -18.25 -12.92
N SER A 412 12.55 -18.34 -11.65
CA SER A 412 11.78 -17.79 -10.53
C SER A 412 11.82 -16.26 -10.53
N PRO A 413 10.70 -15.58 -10.17
CA PRO A 413 10.68 -14.12 -10.05
C PRO A 413 11.64 -13.63 -8.96
N SER A 414 12.24 -12.47 -9.18
CA SER A 414 13.18 -11.80 -8.28
C SER A 414 13.08 -10.29 -8.46
N VAL A 415 13.75 -9.53 -7.60
CA VAL A 415 13.84 -8.08 -7.69
C VAL A 415 15.31 -7.66 -7.80
N SER A 416 15.68 -7.14 -8.95
CA SER A 416 16.97 -6.49 -9.14
C SER A 416 16.92 -5.08 -8.56
N MET A 417 17.96 -4.70 -7.80
CA MET A 417 18.08 -3.38 -7.17
C MET A 417 19.44 -2.76 -7.42
N GLN A 418 19.47 -1.43 -7.45
CA GLN A 418 20.70 -0.64 -7.55
C GLN A 418 20.79 0.33 -6.39
N MET A 419 21.96 0.42 -5.78
CA MET A 419 22.26 1.31 -4.65
C MET A 419 23.08 2.53 -5.08
N ASN A 420 23.01 3.60 -4.30
CA ASN A 420 23.91 4.72 -4.44
C ASN A 420 25.34 4.35 -3.96
N LEU A 421 26.31 5.23 -4.21
CA LEU A 421 27.73 4.98 -3.88
C LEU A 421 27.97 4.68 -2.39
N LYS A 422 27.22 5.32 -1.48
CA LYS A 422 27.32 5.09 -0.04
C LYS A 422 26.79 3.71 0.32
N GLY A 423 25.62 3.36 -0.18
CA GLY A 423 25.00 2.04 0.01
C GLY A 423 25.86 0.91 -0.56
N ALA A 424 26.40 1.12 -1.77
CA ALA A 424 27.25 0.12 -2.43
C ALA A 424 28.49 -0.26 -1.61
N LYS A 425 29.12 0.70 -0.92
CA LYS A 425 30.27 0.42 -0.04
C LYS A 425 29.88 -0.39 1.19
N VAL A 426 28.77 -0.02 1.86
CA VAL A 426 28.27 -0.74 3.03
C VAL A 426 27.82 -2.15 2.64
N TRP A 427 27.17 -2.28 1.48
CA TRP A 427 26.72 -3.56 0.94
C TRP A 427 27.90 -4.49 0.60
N GLU A 428 28.97 -3.97 0.00
CA GLU A 428 30.19 -4.70 -0.27
C GLU A 428 30.85 -5.21 1.02
N GLU A 429 30.87 -4.39 2.08
CA GLU A 429 31.38 -4.78 3.39
C GLU A 429 30.53 -5.86 4.05
N MET A 430 29.19 -5.67 4.09
CA MET A 430 28.26 -6.65 4.66
C MET A 430 28.32 -8.00 3.93
N THR A 431 28.29 -7.98 2.59
CA THR A 431 28.38 -9.21 1.79
C THR A 431 29.76 -9.87 1.91
N GLY A 432 30.82 -9.09 2.05
CA GLY A 432 32.18 -9.61 2.32
C GLY A 432 32.27 -10.29 3.68
N ASN A 433 31.71 -9.70 4.73
CA ASN A 433 31.64 -10.28 6.07
C ASN A 433 30.78 -11.56 6.08
N ALA A 434 29.62 -11.54 5.43
CA ALA A 434 28.74 -12.71 5.32
C ALA A 434 29.44 -13.85 4.56
N PHE A 435 30.16 -13.56 3.48
CA PHE A 435 30.94 -14.56 2.74
C PHE A 435 32.01 -15.21 3.62
N ASN A 436 32.79 -14.40 4.36
CA ASN A 436 33.88 -14.89 5.19
C ASN A 436 33.40 -15.73 6.39
N THR A 437 32.21 -15.46 6.90
CA THR A 437 31.64 -16.17 8.09
C THR A 437 30.61 -17.25 7.71
N ALA A 438 30.40 -17.49 6.42
CA ALA A 438 29.28 -18.28 5.91
C ALA A 438 27.93 -17.85 6.54
N GLY A 439 27.78 -16.54 6.69
CA GLY A 439 26.59 -15.87 7.25
C GLY A 439 25.52 -15.59 6.21
N GLN A 440 24.36 -15.17 6.68
CA GLN A 440 23.22 -14.79 5.86
C GLN A 440 22.88 -13.32 6.12
N ILE A 441 22.35 -12.66 5.10
CA ILE A 441 21.85 -11.29 5.20
C ILE A 441 20.33 -11.33 5.03
N ALA A 442 19.62 -11.01 6.11
CA ALA A 442 18.16 -10.92 6.09
C ALA A 442 17.72 -9.62 5.39
N ILE A 443 16.79 -9.77 4.46
CA ILE A 443 16.11 -8.68 3.76
C ILE A 443 14.74 -8.53 4.40
N VAL A 444 14.58 -7.48 5.18
CA VAL A 444 13.40 -7.22 6.01
C VAL A 444 12.62 -6.06 5.40
N LEU A 445 11.34 -6.23 5.21
CA LEU A 445 10.42 -5.18 4.75
C LEU A 445 9.26 -5.09 5.74
N ASP A 446 9.05 -3.91 6.33
CA ASP A 446 7.98 -3.68 7.31
C ASP A 446 7.95 -4.74 8.43
N GLU A 447 9.12 -5.01 9.02
CA GLU A 447 9.34 -5.99 10.09
C GLU A 447 9.09 -7.47 9.72
N ILE A 448 8.97 -7.79 8.43
CA ILE A 448 8.84 -9.15 7.92
C ILE A 448 10.10 -9.52 7.13
N VAL A 449 10.68 -10.69 7.39
CA VAL A 449 11.80 -11.22 6.61
C VAL A 449 11.26 -11.81 5.30
N TYR A 450 11.61 -11.20 4.20
CA TYR A 450 11.25 -11.69 2.86
C TYR A 450 12.20 -12.77 2.36
N SER A 451 13.48 -12.65 2.69
CA SER A 451 14.48 -13.67 2.43
C SER A 451 15.73 -13.42 3.26
N ALA A 452 16.52 -14.45 3.50
CA ALA A 452 17.79 -14.35 4.18
C ALA A 452 18.86 -15.19 3.44
N PRO A 453 19.28 -14.76 2.23
CA PRO A 453 20.24 -15.51 1.42
C PRO A 453 21.65 -15.49 2.02
N GLY A 454 22.39 -16.58 1.84
CA GLY A 454 23.82 -16.61 2.06
C GLY A 454 24.58 -16.01 0.87
N VAL A 455 25.76 -15.45 1.14
CA VAL A 455 26.65 -14.92 0.10
C VAL A 455 27.65 -16.02 -0.31
N THR A 456 27.56 -16.45 -1.57
CA THR A 456 28.38 -17.58 -2.09
C THR A 456 29.51 -17.15 -3.02
N THR A 457 29.45 -15.95 -3.60
CA THR A 457 30.35 -15.48 -4.66
C THR A 457 31.38 -14.43 -4.21
N GLY A 458 31.43 -14.12 -2.90
CA GLY A 458 32.29 -13.09 -2.34
C GLY A 458 31.60 -11.72 -2.21
N PRO A 459 32.36 -10.65 -1.88
CA PRO A 459 31.83 -9.30 -1.74
C PRO A 459 31.13 -8.82 -3.02
N ILE A 460 29.94 -8.25 -2.88
CA ILE A 460 29.18 -7.72 -4.02
C ILE A 460 29.48 -6.22 -4.15
N ALA A 461 30.40 -5.90 -5.04
CA ALA A 461 30.81 -4.52 -5.33
C ALA A 461 29.84 -3.84 -6.31
N GLY A 462 29.85 -2.49 -6.31
CA GLY A 462 29.13 -1.68 -7.30
C GLY A 462 27.64 -1.45 -7.02
N GLY A 463 27.10 -2.05 -5.94
CA GLY A 463 25.74 -1.77 -5.46
C GLY A 463 24.60 -2.34 -6.30
N ASN A 464 24.89 -3.20 -7.28
CA ASN A 464 23.89 -3.98 -7.99
C ASN A 464 23.66 -5.28 -7.25
N SER A 465 22.44 -5.58 -6.89
CA SER A 465 22.09 -6.80 -6.17
C SER A 465 20.71 -7.30 -6.58
N GLU A 466 20.40 -8.53 -6.21
CA GLU A 466 19.14 -9.19 -6.51
C GLU A 466 18.54 -9.76 -5.22
N ILE A 467 17.28 -9.41 -4.97
CA ILE A 467 16.48 -9.99 -3.90
C ILE A 467 15.84 -11.26 -4.46
N SER A 468 16.28 -12.39 -3.97
CA SER A 468 15.73 -13.70 -4.31
C SER A 468 14.89 -14.24 -3.15
N GLY A 469 13.83 -14.97 -3.45
CA GLY A 469 12.94 -15.59 -2.48
C GLY A 469 11.83 -16.37 -3.20
N SER A 470 10.89 -16.90 -2.45
CA SER A 470 9.71 -17.59 -2.99
C SER A 470 8.64 -16.60 -3.43
N PHE A 471 9.02 -15.66 -4.34
CA PHE A 471 8.10 -14.66 -4.85
C PHE A 471 7.21 -15.20 -5.94
N THR A 472 5.93 -14.82 -5.89
CA THR A 472 5.08 -14.78 -7.08
C THR A 472 5.52 -13.61 -7.98
N LEU A 473 5.12 -13.64 -9.24
CA LEU A 473 5.44 -12.55 -10.16
C LEU A 473 4.87 -11.21 -9.69
N ASN A 474 3.64 -11.22 -9.17
CA ASN A 474 2.97 -10.02 -8.67
C ASN A 474 3.71 -9.43 -7.46
N GLU A 475 4.11 -10.26 -6.50
CA GLU A 475 4.89 -9.83 -5.34
C GLU A 475 6.22 -9.21 -5.73
N ALA A 476 6.92 -9.79 -6.71
CA ALA A 476 8.18 -9.23 -7.19
C ALA A 476 7.99 -7.86 -7.89
N VAL A 477 6.91 -7.70 -8.66
CA VAL A 477 6.54 -6.41 -9.29
C VAL A 477 6.19 -5.38 -8.22
N ASP A 478 5.39 -5.75 -7.22
CA ASP A 478 4.96 -4.86 -6.15
C ASP A 478 6.13 -4.41 -5.30
N LEU A 479 6.97 -5.35 -4.89
CA LEU A 479 8.19 -5.04 -4.13
C LEU A 479 9.10 -4.09 -4.92
N ALA A 480 9.32 -4.34 -6.20
CA ALA A 480 10.11 -3.43 -7.05
C ALA A 480 9.49 -2.03 -7.13
N ASN A 481 8.18 -1.92 -7.28
CA ASN A 481 7.48 -0.63 -7.34
C ASN A 481 7.55 0.12 -6.02
N VAL A 482 7.34 -0.58 -4.91
CA VAL A 482 7.42 -0.03 -3.54
C VAL A 482 8.83 0.48 -3.26
N LEU A 483 9.87 -0.29 -3.57
CA LEU A 483 11.26 0.10 -3.38
C LEU A 483 11.63 1.33 -4.22
N ARG A 484 11.16 1.41 -5.46
CA ARG A 484 11.37 2.55 -6.35
C ARG A 484 10.65 3.81 -5.90
N ALA A 485 9.45 3.66 -5.33
CA ALA A 485 8.67 4.79 -4.81
C ALA A 485 9.27 5.37 -3.53
N GLY A 486 9.92 4.53 -2.73
CA GLY A 486 10.56 4.88 -1.49
C GLY A 486 9.70 4.64 -0.25
N LYS A 487 10.33 4.86 0.93
CA LYS A 487 9.72 4.68 2.25
C LYS A 487 8.70 5.78 2.55
N LEU A 488 7.56 5.41 3.15
CA LEU A 488 6.67 6.38 3.79
C LEU A 488 7.31 6.90 5.08
N PRO A 489 7.17 8.19 5.39
CA PRO A 489 7.70 8.78 6.62
C PRO A 489 6.98 8.28 7.88
N ALA A 490 5.76 7.79 7.74
CA ALA A 490 4.92 7.23 8.80
C ALA A 490 3.98 6.18 8.21
N SER A 491 3.34 5.38 9.06
CA SER A 491 2.29 4.45 8.64
C SER A 491 1.08 5.19 8.05
N ALA A 492 0.38 4.51 7.15
CA ALA A 492 -0.84 4.98 6.53
C ALA A 492 -1.95 3.96 6.81
N ASP A 493 -2.90 4.33 7.65
CA ASP A 493 -4.01 3.48 8.04
C ASP A 493 -5.24 3.75 7.18
N ILE A 494 -5.93 2.70 6.77
CA ILE A 494 -7.19 2.83 6.05
C ILE A 494 -8.30 3.15 7.04
N VAL A 495 -8.81 4.39 6.99
CA VAL A 495 -9.94 4.83 7.82
C VAL A 495 -11.27 4.42 7.20
N GLN A 496 -11.34 4.47 5.87
CA GLN A 496 -12.52 4.12 5.10
C GLN A 496 -12.12 3.50 3.78
N ALA A 497 -12.80 2.43 3.38
CA ALA A 497 -12.65 1.83 2.07
C ALA A 497 -14.05 1.52 1.51
N GLU A 498 -14.31 1.99 0.30
CA GLU A 498 -15.53 1.69 -0.44
C GLU A 498 -15.15 0.98 -1.73
N GLU A 499 -15.72 -0.20 -1.92
CA GLU A 499 -15.46 -1.04 -3.07
C GLU A 499 -16.65 -1.01 -4.02
N VAL A 500 -16.40 -0.68 -5.27
CA VAL A 500 -17.40 -0.75 -6.33
C VAL A 500 -17.04 -1.90 -7.27
N GLY A 501 -17.88 -2.94 -7.26
CA GLY A 501 -17.66 -4.09 -8.14
C GLY A 501 -17.73 -3.70 -9.63
N PRO A 502 -16.85 -4.22 -10.50
CA PRO A 502 -16.84 -3.91 -11.93
C PRO A 502 -18.16 -4.24 -12.63
N SER A 503 -18.86 -5.28 -12.17
CA SER A 503 -20.18 -5.68 -12.71
C SER A 503 -21.26 -4.62 -12.47
N LEU A 504 -21.24 -3.97 -11.30
CA LEU A 504 -22.18 -2.89 -10.97
C LEU A 504 -21.95 -1.66 -11.83
N GLY A 505 -20.67 -1.30 -12.05
CA GLY A 505 -20.31 -0.20 -12.93
C GLY A 505 -20.71 -0.47 -14.38
N GLN A 506 -20.42 -1.65 -14.92
CA GLN A 506 -20.77 -2.03 -16.28
C GLN A 506 -22.28 -2.10 -16.51
N GLU A 507 -23.04 -2.66 -15.57
CA GLU A 507 -24.50 -2.72 -15.64
C GLU A 507 -25.12 -1.32 -15.59
N ALA A 508 -24.58 -0.44 -14.75
CA ALA A 508 -25.00 0.97 -14.67
C ALA A 508 -24.72 1.73 -15.97
N ILE A 509 -23.53 1.51 -16.60
CA ILE A 509 -23.20 2.08 -17.90
C ILE A 509 -24.18 1.58 -18.97
N ASP A 510 -24.36 0.28 -19.09
CA ASP A 510 -25.19 -0.31 -20.14
C ASP A 510 -26.65 0.11 -20.01
N SER A 511 -27.19 0.08 -18.80
CA SER A 511 -28.57 0.50 -18.53
C SER A 511 -28.74 2.01 -18.66
N GLY A 512 -27.80 2.81 -18.15
CA GLY A 512 -27.79 4.26 -18.26
C GLY A 512 -27.63 4.73 -19.71
N MET A 513 -26.70 4.13 -20.47
CA MET A 513 -26.48 4.46 -21.88
C MET A 513 -27.66 4.06 -22.76
N LYS A 514 -28.25 2.88 -22.55
CA LYS A 514 -29.48 2.47 -23.24
C LYS A 514 -30.63 3.43 -22.97
N SER A 515 -30.86 3.77 -21.71
CA SER A 515 -31.92 4.72 -21.30
C SER A 515 -31.69 6.11 -21.90
N PHE A 516 -30.44 6.59 -21.90
CA PHE A 516 -30.03 7.84 -22.52
C PHE A 516 -30.30 7.84 -24.02
N LEU A 517 -29.88 6.80 -24.76
CA LEU A 517 -30.09 6.71 -26.22
C LEU A 517 -31.56 6.62 -26.57
N ILE A 518 -32.38 5.90 -25.80
CA ILE A 518 -33.83 5.82 -26.02
C ILE A 518 -34.48 7.19 -25.78
N ALA A 519 -34.14 7.85 -24.67
CA ALA A 519 -34.68 9.17 -24.36
C ALA A 519 -34.28 10.20 -25.44
N LEU A 520 -33.02 10.22 -25.86
CA LEU A 520 -32.52 11.07 -26.93
C LEU A 520 -33.25 10.81 -28.24
N ALA A 521 -33.41 9.54 -28.63
CA ALA A 521 -34.11 9.17 -29.87
C ALA A 521 -35.57 9.62 -29.86
N LEU A 522 -36.28 9.46 -28.73
CA LEU A 522 -37.64 9.93 -28.57
C LEU A 522 -37.76 11.46 -28.72
N VAL A 523 -36.85 12.21 -28.11
CA VAL A 523 -36.82 13.68 -28.21
C VAL A 523 -36.53 14.09 -29.65
N LEU A 524 -35.54 13.50 -30.33
CA LEU A 524 -35.22 13.83 -31.72
C LEU A 524 -36.39 13.52 -32.67
N LEU A 525 -37.07 12.39 -32.48
CA LEU A 525 -38.27 12.02 -33.24
C LEU A 525 -39.41 12.98 -32.99
N TRP A 526 -39.68 13.32 -31.72
CA TRP A 526 -40.73 14.27 -31.38
C TRP A 526 -40.51 15.65 -31.98
N MET A 527 -39.30 16.19 -31.90
CA MET A 527 -38.90 17.44 -32.50
C MET A 527 -39.06 17.45 -34.03
N LEU A 528 -38.70 16.32 -34.67
CA LEU A 528 -38.87 16.16 -36.11
C LEU A 528 -40.35 16.13 -36.52
N PHE A 529 -41.18 15.38 -35.79
CA PHE A 529 -42.60 15.20 -36.06
C PHE A 529 -43.41 16.48 -35.86
N TYR A 530 -43.17 17.17 -34.73
CA TYR A 530 -43.96 18.32 -34.32
C TYR A 530 -43.52 19.59 -35.03
N TYR A 531 -42.22 19.84 -35.16
CA TYR A 531 -41.69 21.09 -35.76
C TYR A 531 -41.24 20.95 -37.22
N GLY A 532 -41.28 19.78 -37.80
CA GLY A 532 -40.89 19.52 -39.18
C GLY A 532 -39.50 20.04 -39.54
N LYS A 533 -39.37 20.93 -40.51
CA LYS A 533 -38.06 21.47 -40.93
C LYS A 533 -37.33 22.23 -39.83
N ALA A 534 -38.04 22.93 -38.95
CA ALA A 534 -37.42 23.60 -37.79
C ALA A 534 -36.84 22.59 -36.82
N GLY A 535 -37.53 21.44 -36.59
CA GLY A 535 -37.04 20.33 -35.77
C GLY A 535 -35.75 19.72 -36.28
N ILE A 536 -35.53 19.68 -37.62
CA ILE A 536 -34.23 19.20 -38.16
C ILE A 536 -33.07 20.09 -37.70
N TYR A 537 -33.25 21.42 -37.78
CA TYR A 537 -32.19 22.35 -37.33
C TYR A 537 -31.96 22.27 -35.83
N SER A 538 -33.04 22.12 -35.04
CA SER A 538 -32.94 21.88 -33.59
C SER A 538 -32.18 20.60 -33.26
N ASN A 539 -32.47 19.52 -33.96
CA ASN A 539 -31.78 18.23 -33.75
C ASN A 539 -30.29 18.34 -34.10
N ILE A 540 -29.91 19.03 -35.15
CA ILE A 540 -28.50 19.29 -35.50
C ILE A 540 -27.84 20.11 -34.39
N ALA A 541 -28.50 21.15 -33.89
CA ALA A 541 -27.97 21.98 -32.80
C ALA A 541 -27.80 21.16 -31.51
N LEU A 542 -28.74 20.28 -31.19
CA LEU A 542 -28.69 19.40 -30.03
C LEU A 542 -27.54 18.41 -30.11
N LEU A 543 -27.37 17.71 -31.23
CA LEU A 543 -26.25 16.78 -31.46
C LEU A 543 -24.91 17.53 -31.38
N PHE A 544 -24.86 18.73 -31.94
CA PHE A 544 -23.67 19.56 -31.86
C PHE A 544 -23.33 19.95 -30.41
N ASN A 545 -24.37 20.32 -29.61
CA ASN A 545 -24.22 20.63 -28.19
C ASN A 545 -23.66 19.42 -27.40
N ILE A 546 -24.17 18.23 -27.66
CA ILE A 546 -23.65 16.99 -27.04
C ILE A 546 -22.15 16.78 -27.36
N ILE A 547 -21.77 16.93 -28.63
CA ILE A 547 -20.38 16.84 -29.08
C ILE A 547 -19.50 17.86 -28.35
N LEU A 548 -19.99 19.09 -28.19
CA LEU A 548 -19.27 20.15 -27.47
C LEU A 548 -19.09 19.81 -25.99
N ILE A 549 -20.15 19.34 -25.31
CA ILE A 549 -20.10 18.98 -23.89
C ILE A 549 -19.03 17.90 -23.68
N PHE A 550 -19.12 16.79 -24.40
CA PHE A 550 -18.15 15.71 -24.27
C PHE A 550 -16.73 16.14 -24.69
N GLY A 551 -16.60 16.94 -25.75
CA GLY A 551 -15.31 17.43 -26.20
C GLY A 551 -14.65 18.37 -25.19
N ILE A 552 -15.42 19.24 -24.53
CA ILE A 552 -14.91 20.14 -23.49
C ILE A 552 -14.54 19.34 -22.23
N LEU A 553 -15.38 18.39 -21.79
CA LEU A 553 -15.07 17.53 -20.64
C LEU A 553 -13.80 16.74 -20.87
N SER A 554 -13.63 16.12 -22.05
CA SER A 554 -12.41 15.41 -22.41
C SER A 554 -11.20 16.34 -22.46
N GLY A 555 -11.34 17.54 -23.05
CA GLY A 555 -10.25 18.52 -23.14
C GLY A 555 -9.81 19.11 -21.81
N LEU A 556 -10.69 19.15 -20.82
CA LEU A 556 -10.39 19.58 -19.46
C LEU A 556 -9.88 18.43 -18.57
N GLY A 557 -9.83 17.20 -19.09
CA GLY A 557 -9.47 16.03 -18.29
C GLY A 557 -10.50 15.70 -17.19
N ALA A 558 -11.76 16.13 -17.38
CA ALA A 558 -12.82 15.89 -16.40
C ALA A 558 -13.19 14.40 -16.36
N VAL A 559 -13.51 13.92 -15.16
CA VAL A 559 -13.93 12.53 -14.93
C VAL A 559 -15.44 12.41 -15.16
N LEU A 560 -15.86 11.53 -16.05
CA LEU A 560 -17.28 11.22 -16.27
C LEU A 560 -17.76 10.23 -15.19
N THR A 561 -18.73 10.68 -14.40
CA THR A 561 -19.36 9.88 -13.33
C THR A 561 -20.84 9.65 -13.66
N LEU A 562 -21.51 8.75 -12.91
CA LEU A 562 -22.94 8.51 -13.07
C LEU A 562 -23.78 9.78 -12.84
N PRO A 563 -23.53 10.59 -11.78
CA PRO A 563 -24.14 11.91 -11.63
C PRO A 563 -23.81 12.87 -12.79
N GLY A 564 -22.60 12.78 -13.35
CA GLY A 564 -22.19 13.57 -14.52
C GLY A 564 -23.02 13.26 -15.75
N ILE A 565 -23.32 11.98 -16.02
CA ILE A 565 -24.24 11.56 -17.09
C ILE A 565 -25.64 12.13 -16.85
N ALA A 566 -26.17 12.06 -15.63
CA ALA A 566 -27.46 12.67 -15.29
C ALA A 566 -27.48 14.18 -15.54
N GLY A 567 -26.39 14.90 -15.22
CA GLY A 567 -26.21 16.32 -15.52
C GLY A 567 -26.21 16.62 -17.02
N ILE A 568 -25.58 15.76 -17.84
CA ILE A 568 -25.61 15.88 -19.31
C ILE A 568 -27.04 15.72 -19.83
N VAL A 569 -27.79 14.72 -19.34
CA VAL A 569 -29.19 14.49 -19.72
C VAL A 569 -30.07 15.70 -19.38
N LEU A 570 -29.88 16.28 -18.18
CA LEU A 570 -30.58 17.52 -17.79
C LEU A 570 -30.23 18.67 -18.71
N THR A 571 -28.95 18.85 -19.06
CA THR A 571 -28.51 19.92 -19.99
C THR A 571 -29.14 19.76 -21.37
N ILE A 572 -29.29 18.53 -21.86
CA ILE A 572 -29.97 18.20 -23.11
C ILE A 572 -31.46 18.64 -23.02
N GLY A 573 -32.12 18.33 -21.90
CA GLY A 573 -33.51 18.76 -21.67
C GLY A 573 -33.67 20.28 -21.72
N ILE A 574 -32.78 21.03 -21.08
CA ILE A 574 -32.76 22.50 -21.09
C ILE A 574 -32.49 23.04 -22.51
N ALA A 575 -31.57 22.41 -23.26
CA ALA A 575 -31.28 22.83 -24.64
C ALA A 575 -32.45 22.61 -25.59
N VAL A 576 -33.22 21.53 -25.42
CA VAL A 576 -34.46 21.28 -26.17
C VAL A 576 -35.54 22.31 -25.82
N ASP A 577 -35.74 22.58 -24.53
CA ASP A 577 -36.71 23.55 -24.05
C ASP A 577 -36.44 24.96 -24.62
N ALA A 578 -35.17 25.38 -24.63
CA ALA A 578 -34.76 26.64 -25.25
C ALA A 578 -35.14 26.73 -26.76
N ASN A 579 -34.98 25.64 -27.51
CA ASN A 579 -35.35 25.55 -28.92
C ASN A 579 -36.89 25.60 -29.10
N VAL A 580 -37.63 24.88 -28.24
CA VAL A 580 -39.11 24.91 -28.23
C VAL A 580 -39.63 26.29 -27.98
N LEU A 581 -39.10 27.03 -26.97
CA LEU A 581 -39.47 28.40 -26.68
C LEU A 581 -39.26 29.36 -27.88
N ILE A 582 -38.21 29.11 -28.67
CA ILE A 582 -37.95 29.92 -29.90
C ILE A 582 -38.97 29.61 -30.99
N TYR A 583 -39.43 28.36 -31.11
CA TYR A 583 -40.36 27.96 -32.19
C TYR A 583 -41.83 28.23 -31.87
N GLU A 584 -42.20 28.25 -30.59
CA GLU A 584 -43.55 28.58 -30.14
C GLU A 584 -43.81 30.11 -30.06
N ARG A 585 -42.79 30.95 -30.17
CA ARG A 585 -42.88 32.40 -30.17
C ARG A 585 -43.02 32.95 -31.60
#